data_d5dc13cc59586cb70b7dd135dbf37455
#
_entry.id   d5dc13cc59586cb70b7dd135dbf37455
#
_cell.length_a   1.000
_cell.length_b   1.000
_cell.length_c   1.000
_cell.angle_alpha   90.00
_cell.angle_beta   90.00
_cell.angle_gamma   90.00
#
_symmetry.space_group_name_H-M   'P 1'
#
loop_
_entity.id
_entity.type
_entity.pdbx_description
1 polymer ?
#
loop_
_entity_poly.entity_id
_entity_poly.type
_entity_poly.pdbx_seq_one_letter_code
_entity_poly.pdbx_strand_id
1 'polypeptide(L)'
;MTAKWEKKGTNDGVLTFSIANEEIQKGLTTAFNKVKGQLNVPGFRKGKVSRTVFNRMYGEEALYEDALNAVLPTAYEAAVLEAGIDPVSQPKIDVKSMDKGEAWIIEAEVTVKPEVKLGEYKNLTVAKQDREVTEEDVENRLKAVQEQQAELVIKEDAAAEGDTVVIDFEGFVNDEAFEGKIY
;
A
#
# COMPACT_ATOMS: atom_id res chain seq x y z
N MET A 1 -8.65 -17.55 18.69
CA MET A 1 -8.81 -17.17 17.26
C MET A 1 -8.15 -18.26 16.45
N THR A 2 -8.62 -18.57 15.28
CA THR A 2 -7.93 -19.48 14.33
C THR A 2 -7.58 -18.67 13.13
N ALA A 3 -6.29 -18.45 12.92
CA ALA A 3 -5.77 -17.77 11.74
C ALA A 3 -5.13 -18.79 10.80
N LYS A 4 -5.47 -18.74 9.51
CA LYS A 4 -4.91 -19.59 8.47
C LYS A 4 -4.34 -18.72 7.37
N TRP A 5 -3.06 -18.90 7.08
CA TRP A 5 -2.39 -18.22 5.99
C TRP A 5 -2.26 -19.12 4.77
N GLU A 6 -2.72 -18.65 3.62
CA GLU A 6 -2.58 -19.34 2.34
C GLU A 6 -1.83 -18.43 1.34
N LYS A 7 -0.63 -18.84 0.96
CA LYS A 7 0.19 -18.12 -0.01
C LYS A 7 -0.36 -18.33 -1.42
N LYS A 8 -0.73 -17.25 -2.13
CA LYS A 8 -1.22 -17.30 -3.52
C LYS A 8 -0.15 -16.92 -4.55
N GLY A 9 0.82 -16.11 -4.19
CA GLY A 9 1.88 -15.62 -5.06
C GLY A 9 3.24 -15.64 -4.39
N THR A 10 4.20 -14.90 -4.96
CA THR A 10 5.54 -14.79 -4.37
C THR A 10 5.49 -14.04 -3.04
N ASN A 11 4.75 -12.94 -3.00
CA ASN A 11 4.63 -12.06 -1.83
C ASN A 11 3.18 -11.88 -1.37
N ASP A 12 2.20 -12.41 -2.12
CA ASP A 12 0.79 -12.21 -1.85
C ASP A 12 0.14 -13.50 -1.34
N GLY A 13 -0.81 -13.33 -0.45
CA GLY A 13 -1.59 -14.44 0.08
C GLY A 13 -2.87 -13.98 0.74
N VAL A 14 -3.62 -14.93 1.25
CA VAL A 14 -4.87 -14.70 1.95
C VAL A 14 -4.75 -15.18 3.39
N LEU A 15 -5.03 -14.28 4.30
CA LEU A 15 -5.16 -14.55 5.72
C LEU A 15 -6.65 -14.72 6.03
N THR A 16 -7.06 -15.93 6.36
CA THR A 16 -8.42 -16.23 6.84
C THR A 16 -8.40 -16.34 8.35
N PHE A 17 -9.24 -15.57 9.03
CA PHE A 17 -9.32 -15.60 10.48
C PHE A 17 -10.77 -15.48 10.98
N SER A 18 -11.00 -15.96 12.19
CA SER A 18 -12.30 -15.93 12.82
C SER A 18 -12.32 -14.99 14.03
N ILE A 19 -13.38 -14.18 14.11
CA ILE A 19 -13.66 -13.33 15.27
C ILE A 19 -14.64 -14.05 16.18
N ALA A 20 -14.26 -14.26 17.44
CA ALA A 20 -15.09 -14.95 18.40
C ALA A 20 -16.35 -14.14 18.76
N ASN A 21 -17.45 -14.85 19.05
CA ASN A 21 -18.73 -14.20 19.40
C ASN A 21 -18.63 -13.21 20.57
N GLU A 22 -17.76 -13.47 21.55
CA GLU A 22 -17.54 -12.56 22.67
C GLU A 22 -17.01 -11.19 22.22
N GLU A 23 -16.09 -11.17 21.26
CA GLU A 23 -15.54 -9.94 20.70
C GLU A 23 -16.57 -9.22 19.82
N ILE A 24 -17.34 -9.98 19.05
CA ILE A 24 -18.46 -9.47 18.26
C ILE A 24 -19.45 -8.75 19.17
N GLN A 25 -19.82 -9.34 20.32
CA GLN A 25 -20.74 -8.71 21.26
C GLN A 25 -20.22 -7.41 21.90
N LYS A 26 -18.90 -7.33 22.11
CA LYS A 26 -18.23 -6.08 22.52
C LYS A 26 -18.30 -5.04 21.39
N GLY A 27 -18.02 -5.44 20.17
CA GLY A 27 -18.14 -4.58 18.99
C GLY A 27 -19.54 -4.05 18.78
N LEU A 28 -20.54 -4.92 18.83
CA LEU A 28 -21.96 -4.55 18.73
C LEU A 28 -22.40 -3.58 19.84
N THR A 29 -21.88 -3.74 21.06
CA THR A 29 -22.15 -2.81 22.16
C THR A 29 -21.53 -1.45 21.90
N THR A 30 -20.32 -1.42 21.39
CA THR A 30 -19.61 -0.19 21.00
C THR A 30 -20.32 0.52 19.85
N ALA A 31 -20.69 -0.21 18.79
CA ALA A 31 -21.45 0.29 17.66
C ALA A 31 -22.80 0.87 18.09
N PHE A 32 -23.56 0.13 18.90
CA PHE A 32 -24.84 0.63 19.46
C PHE A 32 -24.65 1.91 20.28
N ASN A 33 -23.64 1.98 21.13
CA ASN A 33 -23.35 3.18 21.91
C ASN A 33 -23.02 4.41 21.06
N LYS A 34 -22.38 4.21 19.93
CA LYS A 34 -22.07 5.27 18.96
C LYS A 34 -23.33 5.78 18.26
N VAL A 35 -24.18 4.85 17.82
CA VAL A 35 -25.39 5.17 17.03
C VAL A 35 -26.53 5.68 17.88
N LYS A 36 -26.75 5.16 19.13
CA LYS A 36 -27.89 5.51 19.98
C LYS A 36 -28.04 7.01 20.22
N GLY A 37 -26.94 7.75 20.24
CA GLY A 37 -26.97 9.20 20.46
C GLY A 37 -27.55 9.99 19.27
N GLN A 38 -27.54 9.41 18.09
CA GLN A 38 -28.01 10.04 16.84
C GLN A 38 -29.46 9.60 16.48
N LEU A 39 -29.92 8.48 17.08
CA LEU A 39 -31.23 7.90 16.79
C LEU A 39 -32.35 8.77 17.29
N ASN A 40 -33.33 9.01 16.41
CA ASN A 40 -34.61 9.61 16.75
C ASN A 40 -35.71 8.56 16.61
N VAL A 41 -36.10 7.94 17.73
CA VAL A 41 -37.14 6.91 17.77
C VAL A 41 -38.40 7.48 18.40
N PRO A 42 -39.55 7.45 17.70
CA PRO A 42 -40.81 7.92 18.24
C PRO A 42 -41.14 7.26 19.59
N GLY A 43 -41.49 8.04 20.59
CA GLY A 43 -41.81 7.57 21.96
C GLY A 43 -40.59 7.40 22.88
N PHE A 44 -39.38 7.65 22.41
CA PHE A 44 -38.15 7.60 23.23
C PHE A 44 -37.37 8.92 23.17
N ARG A 45 -36.86 9.32 24.33
CA ARG A 45 -35.93 10.45 24.40
C ARG A 45 -34.63 10.09 23.67
N LYS A 46 -34.10 11.03 22.88
CA LYS A 46 -32.83 10.89 22.13
C LYS A 46 -31.73 10.31 23.03
N GLY A 47 -31.06 9.26 22.55
CA GLY A 47 -29.99 8.57 23.28
C GLY A 47 -30.43 7.64 24.44
N LYS A 48 -31.74 7.46 24.66
CA LYS A 48 -32.29 6.59 25.74
C LYS A 48 -32.96 5.32 25.20
N VAL A 49 -32.81 5.02 23.95
CA VAL A 49 -33.28 3.79 23.32
C VAL A 49 -32.46 2.62 23.86
N SER A 50 -33.11 1.50 24.22
CA SER A 50 -32.44 0.27 24.62
C SER A 50 -32.03 -0.56 23.35
N ARG A 51 -30.99 -1.39 23.48
CA ARG A 51 -30.54 -2.27 22.40
C ARG A 51 -31.66 -3.22 21.93
N THR A 52 -32.49 -3.71 22.86
CA THR A 52 -33.63 -4.59 22.53
C THR A 52 -34.66 -3.89 21.64
N VAL A 53 -34.96 -2.62 21.92
CA VAL A 53 -35.88 -1.82 21.08
C VAL A 53 -35.26 -1.54 19.73
N PHE A 54 -33.99 -1.21 19.71
CA PHE A 54 -33.23 -0.99 18.45
C PHE A 54 -33.27 -2.25 17.58
N ASN A 55 -32.89 -3.42 18.12
CA ASN A 55 -32.86 -4.68 17.38
C ASN A 55 -34.25 -5.08 16.85
N ARG A 56 -35.34 -4.72 17.59
CA ARG A 56 -36.71 -4.99 17.12
C ARG A 56 -37.11 -4.12 15.94
N MET A 57 -36.63 -2.88 15.86
CA MET A 57 -37.03 -1.92 14.84
C MET A 57 -36.15 -1.97 13.59
N TYR A 58 -34.85 -2.13 13.76
CA TYR A 58 -33.85 -2.01 12.67
C TYR A 58 -33.14 -3.33 12.37
N GLY A 59 -33.29 -4.34 13.24
CA GLY A 59 -32.48 -5.55 13.19
C GLY A 59 -31.11 -5.36 13.85
N GLU A 60 -30.51 -6.44 14.30
CA GLU A 60 -29.15 -6.44 14.85
C GLU A 60 -28.10 -6.24 13.76
N GLU A 61 -28.42 -6.72 12.55
CA GLU A 61 -27.57 -6.66 11.37
C GLU A 61 -27.21 -5.21 10.96
N ALA A 62 -28.08 -4.24 11.28
CA ALA A 62 -27.81 -2.82 11.05
C ALA A 62 -26.57 -2.29 11.80
N LEU A 63 -26.08 -3.03 12.82
CA LEU A 63 -24.88 -2.68 13.58
C LEU A 63 -23.65 -3.46 13.15
N TYR A 64 -23.76 -4.42 12.24
CA TYR A 64 -22.67 -5.35 11.92
C TYR A 64 -21.47 -4.64 11.30
N GLU A 65 -21.69 -3.69 10.39
CA GLU A 65 -20.62 -2.93 9.77
C GLU A 65 -19.86 -2.08 10.79
N ASP A 66 -20.57 -1.33 11.62
CA ASP A 66 -19.95 -0.52 12.68
C ASP A 66 -19.24 -1.39 13.74
N ALA A 67 -19.82 -2.55 14.07
CA ALA A 67 -19.22 -3.50 15.00
C ALA A 67 -17.96 -4.13 14.42
N LEU A 68 -18.00 -4.54 13.15
CA LEU A 68 -16.84 -5.07 12.43
C LEU A 68 -15.71 -4.05 12.42
N ASN A 69 -16.00 -2.82 12.02
CA ASN A 69 -15.01 -1.73 12.00
C ASN A 69 -14.38 -1.46 13.37
N ALA A 70 -15.13 -1.73 14.46
CA ALA A 70 -14.62 -1.54 15.82
C ALA A 70 -13.70 -2.69 16.29
N VAL A 71 -13.95 -3.94 15.85
CA VAL A 71 -13.18 -5.12 16.32
C VAL A 71 -12.11 -5.58 15.33
N LEU A 72 -12.28 -5.26 14.06
CA LEU A 72 -11.40 -5.70 12.97
C LEU A 72 -9.91 -5.35 13.18
N PRO A 73 -9.53 -4.14 13.60
CA PRO A 73 -8.12 -3.81 13.78
C PRO A 73 -7.43 -4.75 14.79
N THR A 74 -8.05 -4.95 15.94
CA THR A 74 -7.48 -5.82 16.99
C THR A 74 -7.47 -7.29 16.58
N ALA A 75 -8.53 -7.76 15.90
CA ALA A 75 -8.63 -9.13 15.42
C ALA A 75 -7.61 -9.40 14.30
N TYR A 76 -7.42 -8.46 13.39
CA TYR A 76 -6.41 -8.57 12.31
C TYR A 76 -4.99 -8.61 12.87
N GLU A 77 -4.66 -7.71 13.82
CA GLU A 77 -3.34 -7.70 14.46
C GLU A 77 -3.03 -9.04 15.15
N ALA A 78 -4.00 -9.58 15.91
CA ALA A 78 -3.85 -10.87 16.55
C ALA A 78 -3.68 -12.02 15.52
N ALA A 79 -4.43 -11.98 14.41
CA ALA A 79 -4.35 -12.97 13.35
C ALA A 79 -3.00 -12.92 12.61
N VAL A 80 -2.45 -11.74 12.36
CA VAL A 80 -1.12 -11.53 11.76
C VAL A 80 -0.03 -12.11 12.67
N LEU A 81 -0.11 -11.86 13.98
CA LEU A 81 0.84 -12.41 14.95
C LEU A 81 0.76 -13.94 15.04
N GLU A 82 -0.46 -14.51 15.04
CA GLU A 82 -0.67 -15.96 15.08
C GLU A 82 -0.16 -16.64 13.80
N ALA A 83 -0.37 -16.01 12.62
CA ALA A 83 0.11 -16.50 11.33
C ALA A 83 1.62 -16.30 11.13
N GLY A 84 2.28 -15.46 11.93
CA GLY A 84 3.71 -15.17 11.83
C GLY A 84 4.12 -14.50 10.53
N ILE A 85 3.26 -13.63 9.97
CA ILE A 85 3.50 -12.93 8.72
C ILE A 85 3.80 -11.44 8.96
N ASP A 86 4.60 -10.85 8.08
CA ASP A 86 4.93 -9.42 8.10
C ASP A 86 4.24 -8.70 6.94
N PRO A 87 3.04 -8.12 7.14
CA PRO A 87 2.35 -7.36 6.10
C PRO A 87 3.07 -6.05 5.79
N VAL A 88 3.23 -5.74 4.51
CA VAL A 88 3.90 -4.51 4.04
C VAL A 88 2.95 -3.52 3.38
N SER A 89 1.69 -3.90 3.20
CA SER A 89 0.65 -3.07 2.62
C SER A 89 -0.64 -3.15 3.42
N GLN A 90 -1.55 -2.22 3.16
CA GLN A 90 -2.88 -2.26 3.75
C GLN A 90 -3.64 -3.49 3.22
N PRO A 91 -4.26 -4.32 4.11
CA PRO A 91 -5.00 -5.49 3.71
C PRO A 91 -6.28 -5.13 2.95
N LYS A 92 -6.63 -5.93 1.96
CA LYS A 92 -7.95 -5.88 1.35
C LYS A 92 -8.84 -6.88 2.08
N ILE A 93 -9.83 -6.37 2.80
CA ILE A 93 -10.73 -7.16 3.65
C ILE A 93 -11.94 -7.61 2.84
N ASP A 94 -12.23 -8.89 2.93
CA ASP A 94 -13.44 -9.51 2.41
C ASP A 94 -14.14 -10.31 3.51
N VAL A 95 -15.46 -10.22 3.57
CA VAL A 95 -16.26 -10.85 4.61
C VAL A 95 -16.92 -12.11 4.04
N LYS A 96 -16.57 -13.28 4.58
CA LYS A 96 -17.15 -14.56 4.13
C LYS A 96 -18.45 -14.91 4.83
N SER A 97 -18.51 -14.71 6.13
CA SER A 97 -19.70 -15.02 6.94
C SER A 97 -19.79 -14.09 8.14
N MET A 98 -21.01 -13.56 8.35
CA MET A 98 -21.38 -12.76 9.53
C MET A 98 -22.73 -13.23 10.07
N ASP A 99 -22.81 -14.50 10.42
CA ASP A 99 -24.05 -15.09 10.92
C ASP A 99 -24.28 -14.76 12.39
N LYS A 100 -25.55 -14.61 12.75
CA LYS A 100 -25.96 -14.26 14.11
C LYS A 100 -25.64 -15.37 15.09
N GLY A 101 -24.85 -15.04 16.12
CA GLY A 101 -24.50 -16.00 17.19
C GLY A 101 -23.34 -16.91 16.86
N GLU A 102 -22.81 -16.84 15.64
CA GLU A 102 -21.64 -17.59 15.21
C GLU A 102 -20.41 -16.70 15.18
N ALA A 103 -19.23 -17.31 15.01
CA ALA A 103 -17.98 -16.59 14.79
C ALA A 103 -17.97 -16.01 13.36
N TRP A 104 -17.56 -14.76 13.21
CA TRP A 104 -17.43 -14.14 11.89
C TRP A 104 -16.16 -14.60 11.23
N ILE A 105 -16.24 -14.95 9.95
CA ILE A 105 -15.13 -15.41 9.15
C ILE A 105 -14.75 -14.31 8.16
N ILE A 106 -13.50 -13.86 8.24
CA ILE A 106 -12.97 -12.77 7.45
C ILE A 106 -11.75 -13.25 6.68
N GLU A 107 -11.66 -12.82 5.45
CA GLU A 107 -10.48 -12.99 4.60
C GLU A 107 -9.81 -11.63 4.37
N ALA A 108 -8.50 -11.61 4.52
CA ALA A 108 -7.68 -10.47 4.20
C ALA A 108 -6.67 -10.86 3.11
N GLU A 109 -6.76 -10.22 1.95
CA GLU A 109 -5.68 -10.31 0.95
C GLU A 109 -4.54 -9.39 1.40
N VAL A 110 -3.36 -9.96 1.59
CA VAL A 110 -2.21 -9.28 2.19
C VAL A 110 -0.96 -9.53 1.36
N THR A 111 -0.23 -8.45 1.10
CA THR A 111 1.13 -8.54 0.58
C THR A 111 2.11 -8.58 1.75
N VAL A 112 2.93 -9.61 1.79
CA VAL A 112 3.90 -9.84 2.88
C VAL A 112 5.33 -9.65 2.40
N LYS A 113 6.21 -9.37 3.33
CA LYS A 113 7.65 -9.31 3.08
C LYS A 113 8.15 -10.67 2.57
N PRO A 114 8.92 -10.71 1.48
CA PRO A 114 9.45 -11.97 0.96
C PRO A 114 10.43 -12.61 1.92
N GLU A 115 10.38 -13.94 1.98
CA GLU A 115 11.42 -14.71 2.67
C GLU A 115 12.74 -14.58 1.93
N VAL A 116 13.79 -14.20 2.65
CA VAL A 116 15.13 -14.07 2.11
C VAL A 116 15.86 -15.40 2.25
N LYS A 117 16.24 -16.00 1.12
CA LYS A 117 17.17 -17.12 1.09
C LYS A 117 18.57 -16.58 0.92
N LEU A 118 19.40 -16.75 1.94
CA LEU A 118 20.80 -16.36 1.84
C LEU A 118 21.52 -17.29 0.84
N GLY A 119 22.23 -16.68 -0.11
CA GLY A 119 23.17 -17.39 -0.98
C GLY A 119 24.48 -17.72 -0.22
N GLU A 120 25.48 -18.19 -0.94
CA GLU A 120 26.82 -18.40 -0.40
C GLU A 120 27.49 -17.03 -0.16
N TYR A 121 27.48 -16.58 1.10
CA TYR A 121 28.03 -15.27 1.49
C TYR A 121 29.38 -15.37 2.19
N LYS A 122 29.92 -16.61 2.37
CA LYS A 122 31.22 -16.88 2.95
C LYS A 122 32.20 -17.21 1.85
N ASN A 123 33.49 -16.88 2.09
CA ASN A 123 34.59 -17.15 1.15
C ASN A 123 34.43 -16.55 -0.24
N LEU A 124 33.76 -15.40 -0.33
CA LEU A 124 33.63 -14.65 -1.59
C LEU A 124 35.02 -14.14 -1.99
N THR A 125 35.40 -14.47 -3.21
CA THR A 125 36.62 -13.91 -3.83
C THR A 125 36.25 -12.67 -4.59
N VAL A 126 36.72 -11.51 -4.15
CA VAL A 126 36.52 -10.24 -4.81
C VAL A 126 37.82 -9.80 -5.43
N ALA A 127 37.82 -9.45 -6.70
CA ALA A 127 38.99 -8.89 -7.38
C ALA A 127 39.36 -7.57 -6.70
N LYS A 128 40.65 -7.38 -6.41
CA LYS A 128 41.16 -6.10 -5.92
C LYS A 128 40.92 -5.04 -6.97
N GLN A 129 40.20 -3.99 -6.59
CA GLN A 129 40.05 -2.83 -7.48
C GLN A 129 41.40 -2.12 -7.60
N ASP A 130 41.85 -1.99 -8.84
CA ASP A 130 42.97 -1.11 -9.15
C ASP A 130 42.49 0.33 -9.13
N ARG A 131 43.21 1.16 -8.37
CA ARG A 131 42.91 2.59 -8.21
C ARG A 131 43.97 3.46 -8.87
N GLU A 132 44.76 2.90 -9.72
CA GLU A 132 45.73 3.69 -10.50
C GLU A 132 44.97 4.59 -11.46
N VAL A 133 45.29 5.88 -11.39
CA VAL A 133 44.72 6.88 -12.30
C VAL A 133 45.44 6.74 -13.63
N THR A 134 44.67 6.46 -14.67
CA THR A 134 45.22 6.35 -16.04
C THR A 134 45.32 7.72 -16.71
N GLU A 135 46.13 7.85 -17.77
CA GLU A 135 46.18 9.08 -18.58
C GLU A 135 44.79 9.41 -19.15
N GLU A 136 44.02 8.38 -19.54
CA GLU A 136 42.64 8.53 -20.04
C GLU A 136 41.72 9.17 -18.99
N ASP A 137 41.85 8.80 -17.73
CA ASP A 137 41.07 9.39 -16.62
C ASP A 137 41.40 10.87 -16.45
N VAL A 138 42.67 11.24 -16.58
CA VAL A 138 43.13 12.62 -16.53
C VAL A 138 42.57 13.43 -17.70
N GLU A 139 42.63 12.91 -18.93
CA GLU A 139 42.07 13.57 -20.11
C GLU A 139 40.56 13.76 -20.02
N ASN A 140 39.83 12.73 -19.57
CA ASN A 140 38.39 12.82 -19.35
C ASN A 140 38.05 13.88 -18.30
N ARG A 141 38.84 13.96 -17.25
CA ARG A 141 38.63 14.98 -16.22
C ARG A 141 38.93 16.39 -16.73
N LEU A 142 39.99 16.55 -17.55
CA LEU A 142 40.29 17.82 -18.18
C LEU A 142 39.17 18.28 -19.10
N LYS A 143 38.65 17.38 -19.96
CA LYS A 143 37.49 17.68 -20.80
C LYS A 143 36.29 18.13 -20.03
N ALA A 144 35.91 17.41 -18.93
CA ALA A 144 34.82 17.79 -18.09
C ALA A 144 34.99 19.20 -17.46
N VAL A 145 36.21 19.56 -17.06
CA VAL A 145 36.51 20.91 -16.54
C VAL A 145 36.43 21.96 -17.65
N GLN A 146 36.92 21.65 -18.87
CA GLN A 146 36.80 22.55 -19.99
C GLN A 146 35.34 22.83 -20.36
N GLU A 147 34.50 21.78 -20.41
CA GLU A 147 33.08 21.92 -20.68
C GLU A 147 32.35 22.76 -19.60
N GLN A 148 32.71 22.61 -18.31
CA GLN A 148 32.16 23.42 -17.23
C GLN A 148 32.53 24.90 -17.32
N GLN A 149 33.68 25.23 -17.90
CA GLN A 149 34.17 26.60 -18.06
C GLN A 149 33.93 27.17 -19.47
N ALA A 150 33.35 26.38 -20.36
CA ALA A 150 33.05 26.81 -21.71
C ALA A 150 31.90 27.81 -21.72
N GLU A 151 32.05 28.91 -22.43
CA GLU A 151 31.01 29.88 -22.70
C GLU A 151 30.34 29.58 -24.05
N LEU A 152 29.02 29.65 -24.10
CA LEU A 152 28.28 29.51 -25.35
C LEU A 152 28.45 30.79 -26.19
N VAL A 153 29.09 30.64 -27.34
CA VAL A 153 29.26 31.73 -28.30
C VAL A 153 28.26 31.53 -29.43
N ILE A 154 27.50 32.57 -29.78
CA ILE A 154 26.56 32.54 -30.90
C ILE A 154 27.35 32.39 -32.18
N LYS A 155 27.01 31.38 -32.98
CA LYS A 155 27.58 31.06 -34.26
C LYS A 155 26.53 31.27 -35.35
N GLU A 156 26.89 32.00 -36.41
CA GLU A 156 25.99 32.30 -37.54
C GLU A 156 26.19 31.32 -38.72
N ASP A 157 27.21 30.49 -38.63
CA ASP A 157 27.52 29.47 -39.67
C ASP A 157 26.63 28.23 -39.49
N ALA A 158 26.69 27.32 -40.46
CA ALA A 158 26.01 26.03 -40.40
C ALA A 158 26.44 25.22 -39.17
N ALA A 159 25.49 24.57 -38.52
CA ALA A 159 25.75 23.74 -37.34
C ALA A 159 26.69 22.58 -37.67
N ALA A 160 27.69 22.39 -36.81
CA ALA A 160 28.67 21.31 -36.89
C ALA A 160 28.47 20.33 -35.71
N GLU A 161 29.14 19.18 -35.81
CA GLU A 161 29.13 18.19 -34.73
C GLU A 161 29.74 18.79 -33.46
N GLY A 162 28.99 18.73 -32.34
CA GLY A 162 29.35 19.32 -31.04
C GLY A 162 28.74 20.70 -30.78
N ASP A 163 28.10 21.33 -31.79
CA ASP A 163 27.38 22.60 -31.56
C ASP A 163 26.07 22.39 -30.81
N THR A 164 25.70 23.32 -29.93
CA THR A 164 24.39 23.36 -29.28
C THR A 164 23.43 24.14 -30.17
N VAL A 165 22.34 23.54 -30.57
CA VAL A 165 21.31 24.15 -31.42
C VAL A 165 20.01 24.34 -30.65
N VAL A 166 19.30 25.43 -30.92
CA VAL A 166 17.94 25.67 -30.45
C VAL A 166 17.01 25.36 -31.62
N ILE A 167 16.14 24.40 -31.45
CA ILE A 167 15.23 23.95 -32.49
C ILE A 167 13.78 24.02 -31.98
N ASP A 168 12.87 24.33 -32.91
CA ASP A 168 11.44 24.10 -32.70
C ASP A 168 11.11 22.71 -33.25
N PHE A 169 10.31 21.95 -32.52
CA PHE A 169 9.86 20.64 -33.00
C PHE A 169 8.37 20.42 -32.70
N GLU A 170 7.74 19.72 -33.59
CA GLU A 170 6.35 19.31 -33.44
C GLU A 170 6.28 17.78 -33.58
N GLY A 171 5.70 17.13 -32.56
CA GLY A 171 5.56 15.68 -32.55
C GLY A 171 4.17 15.25 -33.00
N PHE A 172 4.09 14.19 -33.78
CA PHE A 172 2.84 13.61 -34.25
C PHE A 172 2.73 12.16 -33.83
N VAL A 173 1.52 11.75 -33.38
CA VAL A 173 1.16 10.36 -33.14
C VAL A 173 -0.08 10.06 -33.99
N ASN A 174 0.01 9.12 -34.92
CA ASN A 174 -1.08 8.80 -35.86
C ASN A 174 -1.60 10.02 -36.67
N ASP A 175 -0.70 10.86 -37.12
CA ASP A 175 -0.97 12.14 -37.85
C ASP A 175 -1.69 13.22 -37.03
N GLU A 176 -1.86 13.05 -35.73
CA GLU A 176 -2.32 14.08 -34.83
C GLU A 176 -1.16 14.67 -34.04
N ALA A 177 -1.02 16.00 -34.08
CA ALA A 177 -0.02 16.71 -33.26
C ALA A 177 -0.36 16.59 -31.79
N PHE A 178 0.60 16.18 -30.97
CA PHE A 178 0.39 16.17 -29.52
C PHE A 178 1.02 17.40 -28.85
N GLU A 179 0.24 18.04 -27.98
CA GLU A 179 0.75 19.10 -27.12
C GLU A 179 1.55 18.47 -25.96
N GLY A 180 2.86 18.43 -26.07
CA GLY A 180 3.74 18.01 -24.99
C GLY A 180 4.99 18.84 -24.94
N LYS A 181 5.15 19.67 -23.91
CA LYS A 181 6.46 20.22 -23.56
C LYS A 181 7.30 19.10 -22.97
N ILE A 182 8.25 18.58 -23.75
CA ILE A 182 9.31 17.72 -23.21
C ILE A 182 10.38 18.69 -22.68
N TYR A 183 10.57 18.68 -21.36
CA TYR A 183 11.66 19.40 -20.69
C TYR A 183 12.93 18.57 -20.72
#